data_799490dc3d40a5fdd6ab07c516f85ce8
#
_entry.id   799490dc3d40a5fdd6ab07c516f85ce8
#
_cell.length_a   1.000
_cell.length_b   1.000
_cell.length_c   1.000
_cell.angle_alpha   90.00
_cell.angle_beta   90.00
_cell.angle_gamma   90.00
#
_symmetry.space_group_name_H-M   'P 1'
#
loop_
_entity.id
_entity.type
_entity.pdbx_description
1 polymer ?
#
loop_
_entity_poly.entity_id
_entity_poly.type
_entity_poly.pdbx_seq_one_letter_code
_entity_poly.pdbx_strand_id
1 'polypeptide(L)'
;MKGKFVGMNLKSKYLIIILAVIIIKINFSINVKAEEYSRFNNISIEDGLSQATVETMMQDSKGYIWLGTNDGLDRYNGYTFKKYTYEKGKKNSLVNGYILDIKEDDEGNIWVATAIGISKIYNDGETVQNYTSDSESGNLSNDNTCIILISSSNKIYVGTAEGINLYDKKNR
;
A
#
# COMPACT_ATOMS: atom_id res chain seq x y z
N MET A 1 -27.52 73.73 -13.16
CA MET A 1 -28.56 72.73 -12.99
C MET A 1 -28.34 71.95 -11.70
N LYS A 2 -29.16 72.22 -10.67
CA LYS A 2 -29.03 71.56 -9.38
C LYS A 2 -29.91 70.22 -9.45
N GLY A 3 -29.30 69.06 -9.49
CA GLY A 3 -30.05 67.85 -9.45
C GLY A 3 -30.70 67.61 -8.09
N LYS A 4 -32.01 67.50 -8.05
CA LYS A 4 -32.81 67.14 -6.87
C LYS A 4 -32.52 65.69 -6.51
N PHE A 5 -31.83 65.44 -5.40
CA PHE A 5 -31.80 64.11 -4.77
C PHE A 5 -33.21 63.85 -4.20
N VAL A 6 -33.97 63.00 -4.84
CA VAL A 6 -35.21 62.50 -4.31
C VAL A 6 -34.89 61.51 -3.20
N GLY A 7 -35.04 61.96 -1.96
CA GLY A 7 -34.86 61.11 -0.79
C GLY A 7 -35.85 59.94 -0.79
N MET A 8 -35.33 58.75 -0.74
CA MET A 8 -36.15 57.52 -0.67
C MET A 8 -37.02 57.54 0.59
N ASN A 9 -38.31 57.26 0.41
CA ASN A 9 -39.33 57.19 1.48
C ASN A 9 -38.89 56.14 2.55
N LEU A 10 -39.16 56.40 3.81
CA LEU A 10 -38.80 55.55 4.94
C LEU A 10 -39.31 54.10 4.77
N LYS A 11 -40.53 53.93 4.23
CA LYS A 11 -41.09 52.61 3.91
C LYS A 11 -40.28 51.84 2.87
N SER A 12 -39.75 52.53 1.85
CA SER A 12 -38.90 51.95 0.81
C SER A 12 -37.52 51.49 1.38
N LYS A 13 -36.97 52.23 2.34
CA LYS A 13 -35.72 51.81 3.03
C LYS A 13 -35.90 50.54 3.84
N TYR A 14 -37.02 50.43 4.57
CA TYR A 14 -37.32 49.22 5.33
C TYR A 14 -37.58 48.01 4.43
N LEU A 15 -38.23 48.20 3.28
CA LEU A 15 -38.46 47.12 2.30
C LEU A 15 -37.14 46.59 1.76
N ILE A 16 -36.17 47.44 1.45
CA ILE A 16 -34.85 47.07 0.96
C ILE A 16 -34.08 46.27 2.03
N ILE A 17 -34.15 46.70 3.29
CA ILE A 17 -33.49 46.00 4.42
C ILE A 17 -34.09 44.63 4.60
N ILE A 18 -35.41 44.49 4.55
CA ILE A 18 -36.09 43.21 4.68
C ILE A 18 -35.71 42.25 3.52
N LEU A 19 -35.68 42.77 2.28
CA LEU A 19 -35.23 41.99 1.12
C LEU A 19 -33.76 41.54 1.26
N ALA A 20 -32.88 42.41 1.72
CA ALA A 20 -31.49 42.06 1.93
C ALA A 20 -31.32 40.99 3.01
N VAL A 21 -32.08 41.04 4.10
CA VAL A 21 -32.07 40.00 5.16
C VAL A 21 -32.62 38.67 4.64
N ILE A 22 -33.63 38.70 3.80
CA ILE A 22 -34.18 37.49 3.16
C ILE A 22 -33.14 36.87 2.23
N ILE A 23 -32.45 37.65 1.39
CA ILE A 23 -31.41 37.19 0.48
C ILE A 23 -30.24 36.59 1.27
N ILE A 24 -29.82 37.19 2.37
CA ILE A 24 -28.78 36.66 3.25
C ILE A 24 -29.20 35.36 3.86
N LYS A 25 -30.44 35.22 4.32
CA LYS A 25 -30.95 33.94 4.88
C LYS A 25 -31.03 32.83 3.82
N ILE A 26 -31.44 33.14 2.60
CA ILE A 26 -31.49 32.17 1.50
C ILE A 26 -30.08 31.66 1.14
N ASN A 27 -29.08 32.55 1.09
CA ASN A 27 -27.70 32.13 0.81
C ASN A 27 -27.06 31.32 1.95
N PHE A 28 -27.51 31.47 3.20
CA PHE A 28 -26.98 30.71 4.34
C PHE A 28 -27.60 29.29 4.47
N SER A 29 -28.67 29.00 3.72
CA SER A 29 -29.39 27.73 3.80
C SER A 29 -28.99 26.70 2.74
N ILE A 30 -28.04 27.03 1.83
CA ILE A 30 -27.53 26.06 0.86
C ILE A 30 -26.39 25.29 1.54
N ASN A 31 -26.74 24.36 2.41
CA ASN A 31 -25.86 23.26 2.77
C ASN A 31 -25.79 22.31 1.57
N VAL A 32 -24.84 22.54 0.68
CA VAL A 32 -24.44 21.56 -0.32
C VAL A 32 -23.75 20.44 0.44
N LYS A 33 -24.47 19.38 0.79
CA LYS A 33 -23.84 18.12 1.12
C LYS A 33 -23.22 17.63 -0.17
N ALA A 34 -21.90 17.73 -0.28
CA ALA A 34 -21.18 16.94 -1.27
C ALA A 34 -21.43 15.47 -0.90
N GLU A 35 -22.18 14.73 -1.72
CA GLU A 35 -22.22 13.28 -1.63
C GLU A 35 -20.82 12.79 -1.94
N GLU A 36 -20.18 12.19 -0.93
CA GLU A 36 -18.89 11.54 -1.07
C GLU A 36 -19.15 10.23 -1.84
N TYR A 37 -18.94 10.26 -3.16
CA TYR A 37 -19.00 9.06 -3.98
C TYR A 37 -17.73 8.25 -3.76
N SER A 38 -17.84 7.18 -2.96
CA SER A 38 -16.78 6.17 -2.85
C SER A 38 -16.70 5.39 -4.16
N ARG A 39 -15.52 5.36 -4.77
CA ARG A 39 -15.28 4.70 -6.04
C ARG A 39 -14.04 3.79 -5.93
N PHE A 40 -14.17 2.53 -6.35
CA PHE A 40 -13.03 1.65 -6.55
C PHE A 40 -12.47 1.84 -7.96
N ASN A 41 -11.17 2.11 -8.04
CA ASN A 41 -10.43 2.06 -9.30
C ASN A 41 -9.69 0.73 -9.37
N ASN A 42 -9.83 0.02 -10.48
CA ASN A 42 -9.10 -1.22 -10.71
C ASN A 42 -7.68 -0.91 -11.22
N ILE A 43 -6.69 -1.58 -10.65
CA ILE A 43 -5.29 -1.59 -11.12
C ILE A 43 -5.01 -3.01 -11.58
N SER A 44 -4.63 -3.18 -12.84
CA SER A 44 -4.55 -4.47 -13.51
C SER A 44 -3.19 -4.69 -14.19
N ILE A 45 -3.08 -5.78 -14.93
CA ILE A 45 -1.91 -6.07 -15.77
C ILE A 45 -1.69 -5.01 -16.86
N GLU A 46 -2.75 -4.32 -17.30
CA GLU A 46 -2.66 -3.22 -18.27
C GLU A 46 -1.95 -2.00 -17.68
N ASP A 47 -2.02 -1.84 -16.35
CA ASP A 47 -1.33 -0.78 -15.61
C ASP A 47 0.10 -1.18 -15.21
N GLY A 48 0.50 -2.44 -15.43
CA GLY A 48 1.84 -2.94 -15.21
C GLY A 48 1.99 -3.99 -14.10
N LEU A 49 0.90 -4.44 -13.46
CA LEU A 49 0.94 -5.54 -12.50
C LEU A 49 1.48 -6.82 -13.18
N SER A 50 2.26 -7.63 -12.46
CA SER A 50 2.89 -8.84 -13.04
C SER A 50 1.86 -9.90 -13.39
N GLN A 51 0.83 -10.08 -12.56
CA GLN A 51 -0.22 -11.08 -12.76
C GLN A 51 -1.53 -10.63 -12.09
N ALA A 52 -2.68 -10.99 -12.66
CA ALA A 52 -4.00 -10.50 -12.22
C ALA A 52 -4.42 -10.96 -10.82
N THR A 53 -3.93 -12.13 -10.37
CA THR A 53 -4.25 -12.66 -9.05
C THR A 53 -3.26 -12.14 -8.02
N VAL A 54 -3.74 -11.34 -7.08
CA VAL A 54 -2.98 -10.84 -5.94
C VAL A 54 -3.34 -11.70 -4.72
N GLU A 55 -2.38 -12.46 -4.22
CA GLU A 55 -2.55 -13.36 -3.07
C GLU A 55 -2.38 -12.64 -1.73
N THR A 56 -1.46 -11.69 -1.69
CA THR A 56 -1.14 -10.93 -0.48
C THR A 56 -0.71 -9.51 -0.82
N MET A 57 -0.92 -8.58 0.10
CA MET A 57 -0.45 -7.20 -0.04
C MET A 57 -0.02 -6.62 1.30
N MET A 58 0.92 -5.69 1.25
CA MET A 58 1.44 -4.97 2.40
C MET A 58 1.85 -3.55 2.00
N GLN A 59 1.69 -2.57 2.87
CA GLN A 59 2.35 -1.27 2.74
C GLN A 59 3.59 -1.24 3.60
N ASP A 60 4.74 -0.84 3.03
CA ASP A 60 5.97 -0.68 3.77
C ASP A 60 6.06 0.68 4.48
N SER A 61 7.06 0.84 5.34
CA SER A 61 7.31 2.08 6.11
C SER A 61 7.64 3.29 5.24
N LYS A 62 8.03 3.08 3.98
CA LYS A 62 8.29 4.13 2.98
C LYS A 62 7.05 4.52 2.18
N GLY A 63 5.92 3.80 2.39
CA GLY A 63 4.64 4.04 1.72
C GLY A 63 4.45 3.28 0.41
N TYR A 64 5.39 2.44 -0.03
CA TYR A 64 5.20 1.56 -1.18
C TYR A 64 4.20 0.44 -0.86
N ILE A 65 3.37 0.09 -1.84
CA ILE A 65 2.48 -1.07 -1.76
C ILE A 65 3.20 -2.26 -2.41
N TRP A 66 3.34 -3.33 -1.66
CA TRP A 66 3.88 -4.60 -2.11
C TRP A 66 2.74 -5.57 -2.40
N LEU A 67 2.77 -6.18 -3.56
CA LEU A 67 1.72 -7.04 -4.10
C LEU A 67 2.34 -8.39 -4.47
N GLY A 68 2.00 -9.42 -3.71
CA GLY A 68 2.42 -10.80 -4.00
C GLY A 68 1.44 -11.44 -4.96
N THR A 69 1.95 -11.95 -6.07
CA THR A 69 1.17 -12.60 -7.12
C THR A 69 1.59 -14.06 -7.32
N ASN A 70 0.91 -14.74 -8.22
CA ASN A 70 1.29 -16.10 -8.61
C ASN A 70 2.51 -16.15 -9.54
N ASP A 71 3.02 -14.99 -10.00
CA ASP A 71 4.16 -14.90 -10.93
C ASP A 71 5.09 -13.73 -10.60
N GLY A 72 5.40 -13.56 -9.32
CA GLY A 72 6.33 -12.57 -8.83
C GLY A 72 5.75 -11.61 -7.80
N LEU A 73 6.60 -10.72 -7.36
CA LEU A 73 6.32 -9.68 -6.39
C LEU A 73 6.44 -8.31 -7.05
N ASP A 74 5.42 -7.49 -6.91
CA ASP A 74 5.39 -6.13 -7.41
C ASP A 74 5.50 -5.12 -6.27
N ARG A 75 6.32 -4.06 -6.45
CA ARG A 75 6.35 -2.88 -5.58
C ARG A 75 5.79 -1.68 -6.33
N TYR A 76 4.67 -1.15 -5.86
CA TYR A 76 3.95 -0.02 -6.45
C TYR A 76 4.20 1.27 -5.68
N ASN A 77 4.53 2.34 -6.38
CA ASN A 77 4.80 3.67 -5.80
C ASN A 77 3.66 4.68 -6.00
N GLY A 78 2.49 4.23 -6.42
CA GLY A 78 1.35 5.07 -6.79
C GLY A 78 1.27 5.38 -8.29
N TYR A 79 2.34 5.12 -9.06
CA TYR A 79 2.42 5.42 -10.51
C TYR A 79 2.97 4.27 -11.34
N THR A 80 3.99 3.58 -10.86
CA THR A 80 4.71 2.54 -11.59
C THR A 80 5.00 1.33 -10.71
N PHE A 81 5.23 0.18 -11.34
CA PHE A 81 5.62 -1.06 -10.69
C PHE A 81 7.10 -1.34 -10.87
N LYS A 82 7.79 -1.71 -9.78
CA LYS A 82 9.06 -2.43 -9.83
C LYS A 82 8.78 -3.90 -9.59
N LYS A 83 9.24 -4.76 -10.50
CA LYS A 83 8.99 -6.20 -10.49
C LYS A 83 10.18 -6.96 -9.92
N TYR A 84 9.88 -7.95 -9.08
CA TYR A 84 10.84 -8.93 -8.58
C TYR A 84 10.36 -10.31 -9.01
N THR A 85 11.18 -10.98 -9.82
CA THR A 85 10.84 -12.25 -10.45
C THR A 85 11.77 -13.35 -10.00
N TYR A 86 11.35 -14.60 -10.19
CA TYR A 86 12.23 -15.75 -10.11
C TYR A 86 12.94 -15.95 -11.46
N GLU A 87 14.27 -16.00 -11.44
CA GLU A 87 15.08 -16.35 -12.60
C GLU A 87 16.17 -17.33 -12.18
N LYS A 88 16.10 -18.56 -12.71
CA LYS A 88 17.02 -19.64 -12.33
C LYS A 88 18.48 -19.27 -12.55
N GLY A 89 19.29 -19.35 -11.49
CA GLY A 89 20.72 -19.06 -11.51
C GLY A 89 21.09 -17.57 -11.51
N LYS A 90 20.10 -16.67 -11.50
CA LYS A 90 20.33 -15.23 -11.44
C LYS A 90 20.48 -14.79 -9.97
N LYS A 91 21.54 -14.03 -9.69
CA LYS A 91 21.68 -13.34 -8.39
C LYS A 91 20.61 -12.28 -8.24
N ASN A 92 20.21 -12.03 -6.99
CA ASN A 92 19.20 -11.03 -6.63
C ASN A 92 17.84 -11.27 -7.31
N SER A 93 17.49 -12.55 -7.58
CA SER A 93 16.15 -12.95 -7.96
C SER A 93 15.44 -13.63 -6.79
N LEU A 94 14.12 -13.65 -6.80
CA LEU A 94 13.35 -14.41 -5.82
C LEU A 94 13.67 -15.91 -5.92
N VAL A 95 13.47 -16.64 -4.82
CA VAL A 95 13.64 -18.11 -4.80
C VAL A 95 12.55 -18.84 -5.59
N ASN A 96 11.34 -18.24 -5.64
CA ASN A 96 10.22 -18.74 -6.43
C ASN A 96 9.25 -17.59 -6.76
N GLY A 97 8.46 -17.69 -7.83
CA GLY A 97 7.54 -16.66 -8.27
C GLY A 97 6.18 -16.66 -7.57
N TYR A 98 5.77 -17.77 -6.95
CA TYR A 98 4.47 -17.87 -6.29
C TYR A 98 4.55 -17.33 -4.87
N ILE A 99 4.01 -16.12 -4.65
CA ILE A 99 4.13 -15.38 -3.40
C ILE A 99 2.94 -15.68 -2.48
N LEU A 100 3.22 -15.99 -1.22
CA LEU A 100 2.22 -16.37 -0.23
C LEU A 100 2.04 -15.35 0.90
N ASP A 101 3.14 -14.73 1.37
CA ASP A 101 3.07 -13.72 2.42
C ASP A 101 4.22 -12.71 2.31
N ILE A 102 4.01 -11.49 2.83
CA ILE A 102 4.98 -10.39 2.77
C ILE A 102 4.98 -9.68 4.11
N LYS A 103 6.18 -9.44 4.69
CA LYS A 103 6.35 -8.65 5.91
C LYS A 103 7.58 -7.75 5.80
N GLU A 104 7.53 -6.59 6.48
CA GLU A 104 8.67 -5.69 6.64
C GLU A 104 9.25 -5.84 8.05
N ASP A 105 10.59 -5.96 8.17
CA ASP A 105 11.29 -5.94 9.45
C ASP A 105 11.65 -4.50 9.88
N ASP A 106 12.15 -4.32 11.12
CA ASP A 106 12.49 -3.01 11.69
C ASP A 106 13.70 -2.33 11.01
N GLU A 107 14.45 -3.06 10.18
CA GLU A 107 15.53 -2.52 9.34
C GLU A 107 15.02 -2.10 7.95
N GLY A 108 13.71 -2.30 7.67
CA GLY A 108 13.09 -2.00 6.38
C GLY A 108 13.39 -3.04 5.29
N ASN A 109 13.83 -4.26 5.68
CA ASN A 109 13.95 -5.35 4.73
C ASN A 109 12.59 -6.03 4.54
N ILE A 110 12.32 -6.47 3.33
CA ILE A 110 11.07 -7.14 2.98
C ILE A 110 11.30 -8.66 2.95
N TRP A 111 10.55 -9.35 3.76
CA TRP A 111 10.54 -10.80 3.86
C TRP A 111 9.36 -11.35 3.07
N VAL A 112 9.63 -12.30 2.19
CA VAL A 112 8.68 -12.82 1.21
C VAL A 112 8.61 -14.33 1.33
N ALA A 113 7.47 -14.86 1.79
CA ALA A 113 7.19 -16.29 1.73
C ALA A 113 6.76 -16.65 0.31
N THR A 114 7.37 -17.71 -0.23
CA THR A 114 7.02 -18.23 -1.56
C THR A 114 6.62 -19.71 -1.43
N ALA A 115 6.15 -20.30 -2.51
CA ALA A 115 5.84 -21.73 -2.51
C ALA A 115 7.07 -22.62 -2.26
N ILE A 116 8.29 -22.08 -2.45
CA ILE A 116 9.56 -22.80 -2.25
C ILE A 116 10.55 -21.90 -1.54
N GLY A 117 10.49 -21.83 -0.19
CA GLY A 117 11.42 -21.06 0.63
C GLY A 117 11.07 -19.58 0.78
N ILE A 118 12.00 -18.81 1.34
CA ILE A 118 11.88 -17.40 1.69
C ILE A 118 12.87 -16.58 0.87
N SER A 119 12.43 -15.43 0.40
CA SER A 119 13.31 -14.38 -0.12
C SER A 119 13.32 -13.19 0.83
N LYS A 120 14.50 -12.69 1.20
CA LYS A 120 14.69 -11.43 1.89
C LYS A 120 15.20 -10.40 0.90
N ILE A 121 14.44 -9.34 0.65
CA ILE A 121 14.86 -8.17 -0.12
C ILE A 121 15.38 -7.15 0.88
N TYR A 122 16.63 -6.76 0.75
CA TYR A 122 17.22 -5.76 1.64
C TYR A 122 16.63 -4.38 1.39
N ASN A 123 16.80 -3.49 2.36
CA ASN A 123 16.28 -2.11 2.35
C ASN A 123 16.81 -1.26 1.17
N ASP A 124 17.89 -1.69 0.51
CA ASP A 124 18.38 -1.10 -0.75
C ASP A 124 17.43 -1.35 -1.93
N GLY A 125 16.53 -2.35 -1.80
CA GLY A 125 15.57 -2.74 -2.81
C GLY A 125 16.20 -3.44 -4.03
N GLU A 126 17.47 -3.86 -3.95
CA GLU A 126 18.20 -4.49 -5.05
C GLU A 126 18.82 -5.84 -4.65
N THR A 127 19.32 -5.94 -3.42
CA THR A 127 19.91 -7.17 -2.91
C THR A 127 18.83 -8.13 -2.44
N VAL A 128 18.90 -9.38 -2.91
CA VAL A 128 17.99 -10.46 -2.50
C VAL A 128 18.81 -11.63 -1.95
N GLN A 129 18.43 -12.11 -0.78
CA GLN A 129 18.97 -13.32 -0.16
C GLN A 129 17.86 -14.35 -0.02
N ASN A 130 18.14 -15.58 -0.45
CA ASN A 130 17.19 -16.68 -0.43
C ASN A 130 17.54 -17.68 0.66
N TYR A 131 16.48 -18.28 1.26
CA TYR A 131 16.57 -19.31 2.31
C TYR A 131 15.68 -20.49 1.90
N THR A 132 16.30 -21.65 1.83
CA THR A 132 15.69 -22.96 1.54
C THR A 132 16.19 -24.01 2.53
N SER A 133 15.69 -25.21 2.48
CA SER A 133 16.20 -26.33 3.30
C SER A 133 17.66 -26.67 3.02
N ASP A 134 18.17 -26.39 1.83
CA ASP A 134 19.56 -26.67 1.39
C ASP A 134 20.42 -25.40 1.33
N SER A 135 19.93 -24.21 1.75
CA SER A 135 20.69 -22.98 1.62
C SER A 135 21.84 -22.89 2.63
N GLU A 136 23.03 -22.45 2.17
CA GLU A 136 24.18 -22.20 3.04
C GLU A 136 23.96 -21.05 4.04
N SER A 137 22.99 -20.17 3.76
CA SER A 137 22.69 -18.98 4.56
C SER A 137 21.75 -19.23 5.74
N GLY A 138 21.34 -20.46 5.95
CA GLY A 138 20.41 -20.88 7.00
C GLY A 138 19.34 -21.79 6.42
N ASN A 139 19.17 -22.95 7.04
CA ASN A 139 18.30 -24.00 6.54
C ASN A 139 16.91 -23.86 7.15
N LEU A 140 15.91 -23.83 6.29
CA LEU A 140 14.52 -24.05 6.70
C LEU A 140 14.31 -25.55 6.99
N SER A 141 13.39 -25.89 7.90
CA SER A 141 12.99 -27.28 8.13
C SER A 141 12.32 -27.90 6.90
N ASN A 142 11.67 -27.06 6.09
CA ASN A 142 10.99 -27.49 4.86
C ASN A 142 10.83 -26.29 3.93
N ASP A 143 10.91 -26.50 2.61
CA ASP A 143 10.77 -25.46 1.59
C ASP A 143 9.34 -25.01 1.36
N ASN A 144 8.36 -25.84 1.69
CA ASN A 144 6.94 -25.47 1.58
C ASN A 144 6.60 -24.46 2.70
N THR A 145 6.84 -23.19 2.43
CA THR A 145 6.56 -22.09 3.35
C THR A 145 5.13 -21.58 3.16
N CYS A 146 4.52 -21.06 4.23
CA CYS A 146 3.13 -20.63 4.20
C CYS A 146 2.97 -19.18 4.66
N ILE A 147 3.68 -18.78 5.71
CA ILE A 147 3.41 -17.52 6.42
C ILE A 147 4.67 -17.01 7.13
N ILE A 148 4.75 -15.69 7.28
CA ILE A 148 5.77 -15.01 8.05
C ILE A 148 5.12 -14.21 9.17
N LEU A 149 5.64 -14.32 10.37
CA LEU A 149 5.31 -13.43 11.50
C LEU A 149 6.58 -12.70 11.95
N ILE A 150 6.49 -11.39 12.04
CA ILE A 150 7.51 -10.56 12.70
C ILE A 150 6.94 -10.07 14.02
N SER A 151 7.56 -10.46 15.14
CA SER A 151 7.12 -10.09 16.47
C SER A 151 7.49 -8.64 16.81
N SER A 152 6.88 -8.09 17.86
CA SER A 152 7.20 -6.75 18.39
C SER A 152 8.67 -6.60 18.85
N SER A 153 9.37 -7.72 19.09
CA SER A 153 10.81 -7.76 19.38
C SER A 153 11.66 -8.02 18.13
N ASN A 154 11.10 -7.86 16.95
CA ASN A 154 11.72 -8.08 15.64
C ASN A 154 12.32 -9.49 15.45
N LYS A 155 11.70 -10.49 16.07
CA LYS A 155 11.98 -11.90 15.78
C LYS A 155 11.14 -12.35 14.60
N ILE A 156 11.77 -13.02 13.65
CA ILE A 156 11.11 -13.45 12.42
C ILE A 156 10.83 -14.94 12.53
N TYR A 157 9.56 -15.30 12.44
CA TYR A 157 9.08 -16.67 12.46
C TYR A 157 8.55 -17.02 11.06
N VAL A 158 8.92 -18.19 10.57
CA VAL A 158 8.48 -18.71 9.27
C VAL A 158 7.74 -20.02 9.51
N GLY A 159 6.47 -20.05 9.15
CA GLY A 159 5.67 -21.27 9.14
C GLY A 159 5.95 -22.08 7.87
N THR A 160 6.23 -23.38 8.05
CA THR A 160 6.42 -24.32 6.95
C THR A 160 5.54 -25.57 7.15
N ALA A 161 5.49 -26.44 6.16
CA ALA A 161 4.78 -27.72 6.27
C ALA A 161 5.31 -28.64 7.41
N GLU A 162 6.53 -28.37 7.92
CA GLU A 162 7.15 -29.16 9.01
C GLU A 162 7.41 -28.31 10.26
N GLY A 163 6.56 -27.31 10.53
CA GLY A 163 6.59 -26.54 11.76
C GLY A 163 7.05 -25.10 11.58
N ILE A 164 7.63 -24.52 12.64
CA ILE A 164 8.01 -23.11 12.71
C ILE A 164 9.53 -22.99 12.75
N ASN A 165 10.07 -22.14 11.90
CA ASN A 165 11.47 -21.74 11.90
C ASN A 165 11.60 -20.35 12.51
N LEU A 166 12.59 -20.17 13.39
CA LEU A 166 12.96 -18.88 13.94
C LEU A 166 14.25 -18.41 13.29
N TYR A 167 14.20 -17.27 12.60
CA TYR A 167 15.42 -16.63 12.07
C TYR A 167 16.22 -16.00 13.20
N ASP A 168 17.48 -16.45 13.37
CA ASP A 168 18.41 -15.91 14.36
C ASP A 168 19.50 -15.08 13.68
N LYS A 169 19.55 -13.77 13.98
CA LYS A 169 20.58 -12.84 13.46
C LYS A 169 21.95 -13.01 14.14
N LYS A 170 22.05 -13.78 15.24
CA LYS A 170 23.22 -13.76 16.13
C LYS A 170 24.37 -14.67 15.70
N ASN A 171 24.18 -15.51 14.70
CA ASN A 171 25.18 -16.50 14.28
C ASN A 171 25.91 -16.10 12.98
N ARG A 172 26.41 -14.85 12.92
CA ARG A 172 27.42 -14.44 11.93
C ARG A 172 28.67 -13.96 12.62
#